data_3ed6efec23ef9d13590201c346a9788d
#
_entry.id   3ed6efec23ef9d13590201c346a9788d
#
_cell.length_a   1.000
_cell.length_b   1.000
_cell.length_c   1.000
_cell.angle_alpha   90.00
_cell.angle_beta   90.00
_cell.angle_gamma   90.00
#
_symmetry.space_group_name_H-M   'P 1'
#
loop_
_entity.id
_entity.type
_entity.pdbx_description
1 polymer ?
#
loop_
_entity_poly.entity_id
_entity_poly.type
_entity_poly.pdbx_seq_one_letter_code
_entity_poly.pdbx_strand_id
1 'polypeptide(L)'
;ETIDILKGKGPRDLQIITYLFSATMAYLGKKVDSIEEGVICSVEAVKSGKAFEKFLEIVTEQGGDALVVQNPETYPRAAHLLEISADSAGYMASINSLELGLANVALGGGRLKTSDLIDPCVGIEIFHKVGERVEDGDLIAKVYYNDGVEMGELKGRIERAFSISSSPCDPLELIDSAISKNCDIDIQKLISTIEREVL
;
A
#
# COMPACT_ATOMS: atom_id res chain seq x y z
N GLU A 1 6.49 3.06 1.16
CA GLU A 1 5.23 3.13 1.91
C GLU A 1 5.39 2.73 3.38
N THR A 2 5.89 1.50 3.72
CA THR A 2 6.04 1.07 5.14
C THR A 2 6.81 2.07 5.99
N ILE A 3 7.95 2.56 5.50
CA ILE A 3 8.76 3.59 6.18
C ILE A 3 7.97 4.88 6.36
N ASP A 4 7.20 5.27 5.36
CA ASP A 4 6.37 6.49 5.41
C ASP A 4 5.27 6.37 6.46
N ILE A 5 4.56 5.23 6.50
CA ILE A 5 3.56 4.95 7.53
C ILE A 5 4.18 5.02 8.94
N LEU A 6 5.33 4.40 9.15
CA LEU A 6 6.03 4.42 10.44
C LEU A 6 6.54 5.82 10.83
N LYS A 7 6.65 6.73 9.86
CA LYS A 7 6.95 8.15 10.06
C LYS A 7 5.69 9.03 10.10
N GLY A 8 4.47 8.44 10.16
CA GLY A 8 3.19 9.16 10.19
C GLY A 8 2.79 9.77 8.85
N LYS A 9 3.32 9.26 7.74
CA LYS A 9 3.06 9.71 6.37
C LYS A 9 2.48 8.55 5.55
N GLY A 10 2.21 8.80 4.27
CA GLY A 10 1.76 7.77 3.34
C GLY A 10 0.24 7.79 3.08
N PRO A 11 -0.27 6.88 2.24
CA PRO A 11 -1.67 6.86 1.84
C PRO A 11 -2.61 6.67 3.03
N ARG A 12 -3.72 7.44 3.05
CA ARG A 12 -4.69 7.44 4.15
C ARG A 12 -5.30 6.07 4.44
N ASP A 13 -5.69 5.35 3.40
CA ASP A 13 -6.26 4.01 3.52
C ASP A 13 -5.28 3.01 4.15
N LEU A 14 -4.02 3.07 3.76
CA LEU A 14 -2.97 2.23 4.34
C LEU A 14 -2.72 2.58 5.81
N GLN A 15 -2.77 3.88 6.17
CA GLN A 15 -2.70 4.31 7.56
C GLN A 15 -3.86 3.73 8.38
N ILE A 16 -5.11 3.86 7.89
CA ILE A 16 -6.30 3.35 8.59
C ILE A 16 -6.19 1.85 8.84
N ILE A 17 -5.87 1.06 7.82
CA ILE A 17 -5.70 -0.40 7.95
C ILE A 17 -4.58 -0.73 8.95
N THR A 18 -3.45 -0.05 8.86
CA THR A 18 -2.30 -0.30 9.74
C THR A 18 -2.66 -0.05 11.21
N TYR A 19 -3.27 1.09 11.52
CA TYR A 19 -3.67 1.41 12.90
C TYR A 19 -4.74 0.46 13.41
N LEU A 20 -5.74 0.13 12.59
CA LEU A 20 -6.82 -0.76 13.01
C LEU A 20 -6.32 -2.19 13.27
N PHE A 21 -5.46 -2.72 12.43
CA PHE A 21 -4.87 -4.05 12.66
C PHE A 21 -3.92 -4.05 13.85
N SER A 22 -3.10 -3.02 14.02
CA SER A 22 -2.23 -2.88 15.19
C SER A 22 -3.03 -2.81 16.48
N ALA A 23 -4.12 -2.03 16.49
CA ALA A 23 -5.04 -1.93 17.62
C ALA A 23 -5.70 -3.27 17.95
N THR A 24 -6.17 -3.97 16.92
CA THR A 24 -6.78 -5.29 17.07
C THR A 24 -5.78 -6.31 17.62
N MET A 25 -4.54 -6.30 17.13
CA MET A 25 -3.46 -7.17 17.64
C MET A 25 -3.13 -6.85 19.10
N ALA A 26 -3.08 -5.56 19.49
CA ALA A 26 -2.83 -5.15 20.86
C ALA A 26 -3.96 -5.63 21.80
N TYR A 27 -5.22 -5.50 21.37
CA TYR A 27 -6.39 -5.99 22.11
C TYR A 27 -6.36 -7.52 22.25
N LEU A 28 -6.17 -8.26 21.19
CA LEU A 28 -6.07 -9.73 21.22
C LEU A 28 -4.87 -10.21 22.06
N GLY A 29 -3.78 -9.47 22.05
CA GLY A 29 -2.59 -9.68 22.89
C GLY A 29 -2.76 -9.24 24.33
N LYS A 30 -3.96 -8.75 24.73
CA LYS A 30 -4.28 -8.28 26.10
C LYS A 30 -3.31 -7.18 26.59
N LYS A 31 -2.90 -6.30 25.70
CA LYS A 31 -2.06 -5.15 26.01
C LYS A 31 -2.87 -3.88 26.27
N VAL A 32 -4.13 -3.88 25.83
CA VAL A 32 -5.12 -2.85 25.99
C VAL A 32 -6.47 -3.48 26.29
N ASP A 33 -7.40 -2.75 26.88
CA ASP A 33 -8.71 -3.25 27.30
C ASP A 33 -9.78 -3.11 26.20
N SER A 34 -9.54 -2.29 25.18
CA SER A 34 -10.43 -2.12 24.02
C SER A 34 -9.64 -1.87 22.72
N ILE A 35 -10.33 -2.05 21.56
CA ILE A 35 -9.71 -1.74 20.25
C ILE A 35 -9.52 -0.22 20.13
N GLU A 36 -10.42 0.60 20.66
CA GLU A 36 -10.28 2.06 20.68
C GLU A 36 -9.01 2.51 21.42
N GLU A 37 -8.74 1.94 22.59
CA GLU A 37 -7.49 2.19 23.30
C GLU A 37 -6.28 1.73 22.48
N GLY A 38 -6.39 0.58 21.81
CA GLY A 38 -5.38 0.07 20.88
C GLY A 38 -5.10 1.04 19.73
N VAL A 39 -6.12 1.71 19.17
CA VAL A 39 -5.95 2.76 18.15
C VAL A 39 -5.08 3.90 18.70
N ILE A 40 -5.44 4.43 19.89
CA ILE A 40 -4.70 5.53 20.51
C ILE A 40 -3.24 5.14 20.74
N CYS A 41 -2.99 3.97 21.33
CA CYS A 41 -1.64 3.46 21.55
C CYS A 41 -0.84 3.30 20.23
N SER A 42 -1.48 2.81 19.17
CA SER A 42 -0.83 2.61 17.87
C SER A 42 -0.45 3.95 17.22
N VAL A 43 -1.35 4.93 17.27
CA VAL A 43 -1.09 6.29 16.77
C VAL A 43 0.04 6.95 17.56
N GLU A 44 0.02 6.86 18.89
CA GLU A 44 1.08 7.40 19.75
C GLU A 44 2.43 6.74 19.49
N ALA A 45 2.48 5.43 19.23
CA ALA A 45 3.71 4.73 18.89
C ALA A 45 4.35 5.27 17.60
N VAL A 46 3.54 5.62 16.60
CA VAL A 46 4.02 6.26 15.36
C VAL A 46 4.40 7.72 15.61
N LYS A 47 3.52 8.52 16.23
CA LYS A 47 3.78 9.95 16.51
C LYS A 47 5.05 10.18 17.36
N SER A 48 5.31 9.30 18.32
CA SER A 48 6.51 9.38 19.17
C SER A 48 7.79 8.88 18.49
N GLY A 49 7.70 8.27 17.29
CA GLY A 49 8.82 7.66 16.59
C GLY A 49 9.19 6.25 17.07
N LYS A 50 8.62 5.77 18.18
CA LYS A 50 8.95 4.45 18.77
C LYS A 50 8.65 3.28 17.82
N ALA A 51 7.62 3.39 16.98
CA ALA A 51 7.32 2.37 15.99
C ALA A 51 8.44 2.26 14.94
N PHE A 52 8.97 3.39 14.46
CA PHE A 52 10.08 3.42 13.52
C PHE A 52 11.38 2.94 14.16
N GLU A 53 11.69 3.36 15.40
CA GLU A 53 12.84 2.87 16.16
C GLU A 53 12.79 1.34 16.31
N LYS A 54 11.62 0.79 16.65
CA LYS A 54 11.44 -0.66 16.77
C LYS A 54 11.63 -1.38 15.43
N PHE A 55 11.20 -0.77 14.33
CA PHE A 55 11.45 -1.31 13.00
C PHE A 55 12.95 -1.36 12.67
N LEU A 56 13.72 -0.34 13.02
CA LEU A 56 15.18 -0.33 12.85
C LEU A 56 15.86 -1.42 13.68
N GLU A 57 15.41 -1.65 14.92
CA GLU A 57 15.90 -2.77 15.74
C GLU A 57 15.64 -4.12 15.04
N ILE A 58 14.41 -4.35 14.55
CA ILE A 58 14.05 -5.58 13.84
C ILE A 58 14.95 -5.80 12.62
N VAL A 59 15.16 -4.76 11.81
CA VAL A 59 16.04 -4.82 10.64
C VAL A 59 17.46 -5.21 11.04
N THR A 60 17.99 -4.59 12.09
CA THR A 60 19.35 -4.86 12.60
C THR A 60 19.47 -6.30 13.11
N GLU A 61 18.53 -6.76 13.94
CA GLU A 61 18.53 -8.13 14.48
C GLU A 61 18.40 -9.21 13.39
N GLN A 62 17.76 -8.87 12.28
CA GLN A 62 17.66 -9.75 11.10
C GLN A 62 18.88 -9.64 10.16
N GLY A 63 19.92 -8.88 10.54
CA GLY A 63 21.15 -8.72 9.76
C GLY A 63 21.03 -7.72 8.61
N GLY A 64 19.98 -6.88 8.57
CA GLY A 64 19.82 -5.82 7.60
C GLY A 64 20.58 -4.53 8.00
N ASP A 65 20.68 -3.62 7.05
CA ASP A 65 21.31 -2.30 7.26
C ASP A 65 20.27 -1.24 7.64
N ALA A 66 20.24 -0.87 8.92
CA ALA A 66 19.34 0.17 9.42
C ALA A 66 19.61 1.56 8.81
N LEU A 67 20.84 1.85 8.37
CA LEU A 67 21.17 3.14 7.73
C LEU A 67 20.46 3.27 6.36
N VAL A 68 20.34 2.18 5.63
CA VAL A 68 19.62 2.15 4.36
C VAL A 68 18.12 2.41 4.58
N VAL A 69 17.55 1.86 5.65
CA VAL A 69 16.15 2.12 6.03
C VAL A 69 15.91 3.57 6.46
N GLN A 70 16.87 4.17 7.14
CA GLN A 70 16.81 5.58 7.54
C GLN A 70 16.86 6.52 6.34
N ASN A 71 17.57 6.13 5.27
CA ASN A 71 17.84 6.91 4.07
C ASN A 71 17.31 6.20 2.82
N PRO A 72 15.97 6.09 2.64
CA PRO A 72 15.36 5.33 1.55
C PRO A 72 15.70 5.87 0.16
N GLU A 73 16.18 7.11 0.05
CA GLU A 73 16.69 7.68 -1.18
C GLU A 73 17.96 6.98 -1.70
N THR A 74 18.65 6.23 -0.85
CA THR A 74 19.83 5.43 -1.21
C THR A 74 19.50 4.06 -1.78
N TYR A 75 18.21 3.68 -1.78
CA TYR A 75 17.78 2.41 -2.37
C TYR A 75 18.13 2.35 -3.85
N PRO A 76 18.59 1.18 -4.33
CA PRO A 76 18.81 1.00 -5.76
C PRO A 76 17.49 1.20 -6.51
N ARG A 77 17.57 1.78 -7.70
CA ARG A 77 16.43 2.08 -8.56
C ARG A 77 16.50 1.28 -9.84
N ALA A 78 15.36 0.97 -10.41
CA ALA A 78 15.28 0.40 -11.75
C ALA A 78 15.89 1.33 -12.80
N ALA A 79 16.44 0.74 -13.87
CA ALA A 79 17.08 1.49 -14.95
C ALA A 79 16.07 2.29 -15.77
N HIS A 80 14.83 1.81 -15.87
CA HIS A 80 13.80 2.37 -16.73
C HIS A 80 12.52 2.68 -15.96
N LEU A 81 11.80 3.70 -16.45
CA LEU A 81 10.49 4.12 -15.99
C LEU A 81 9.55 4.23 -17.19
N LEU A 82 8.39 3.59 -17.12
CA LEU A 82 7.28 3.79 -18.04
C LEU A 82 6.11 4.39 -17.27
N GLU A 83 5.57 5.49 -17.78
CA GLU A 83 4.35 6.11 -17.27
C GLU A 83 3.14 5.59 -18.05
N ILE A 84 2.08 5.26 -17.33
CA ILE A 84 0.77 4.88 -17.87
C ILE A 84 -0.19 6.00 -17.54
N SER A 85 -0.77 6.59 -18.56
CA SER A 85 -1.72 7.68 -18.43
C SER A 85 -3.14 7.24 -18.79
N ALA A 86 -4.12 7.95 -18.27
CA ALA A 86 -5.52 7.79 -18.63
C ALA A 86 -5.71 8.15 -20.12
N ASP A 87 -6.49 7.35 -20.83
CA ASP A 87 -6.83 7.54 -22.24
C ASP A 87 -8.13 8.35 -22.45
N SER A 88 -8.79 8.68 -21.36
CA SER A 88 -10.06 9.42 -21.35
C SER A 88 -10.36 10.00 -19.98
N ALA A 89 -11.14 11.08 -19.92
CA ALA A 89 -11.67 11.61 -18.67
C ALA A 89 -12.85 10.76 -18.16
N GLY A 90 -12.93 10.56 -16.84
CA GLY A 90 -14.00 9.77 -16.23
C GLY A 90 -13.74 9.43 -14.77
N TYR A 91 -14.09 8.23 -14.38
CA TYR A 91 -13.87 7.68 -13.03
C TYR A 91 -13.16 6.34 -13.13
N MET A 92 -12.20 6.07 -12.28
CA MET A 92 -11.55 4.78 -12.19
C MET A 92 -12.57 3.72 -11.75
N ALA A 93 -13.10 2.96 -12.71
CA ALA A 93 -14.19 2.01 -12.46
C ALA A 93 -13.69 0.69 -11.88
N SER A 94 -12.52 0.24 -12.32
CA SER A 94 -11.89 -0.97 -11.75
C SER A 94 -10.39 -1.00 -11.98
N ILE A 95 -9.70 -1.70 -11.08
CA ILE A 95 -8.27 -2.02 -11.18
C ILE A 95 -8.12 -3.52 -11.00
N ASN A 96 -7.63 -4.21 -12.03
CA ASN A 96 -7.41 -5.65 -11.96
C ASN A 96 -6.08 -5.97 -11.27
N SER A 97 -6.13 -6.12 -9.95
CA SER A 97 -4.96 -6.37 -9.11
C SER A 97 -4.26 -7.70 -9.46
N LEU A 98 -4.99 -8.72 -9.95
CA LEU A 98 -4.39 -9.97 -10.39
C LEU A 98 -3.49 -9.76 -11.62
N GLU A 99 -3.97 -9.03 -12.62
CA GLU A 99 -3.17 -8.72 -13.83
C GLU A 99 -1.95 -7.86 -13.49
N LEU A 100 -2.08 -6.88 -12.59
CA LEU A 100 -0.95 -6.09 -12.11
C LEU A 100 0.05 -6.94 -11.33
N GLY A 101 -0.42 -7.87 -10.49
CA GLY A 101 0.44 -8.81 -9.78
C GLY A 101 1.21 -9.74 -10.73
N LEU A 102 0.54 -10.28 -11.75
CA LEU A 102 1.20 -11.10 -12.79
C LEU A 102 2.17 -10.28 -13.64
N ALA A 103 1.83 -9.02 -13.94
CA ALA A 103 2.74 -8.10 -14.62
C ALA A 103 3.98 -7.83 -13.76
N ASN A 104 3.83 -7.61 -12.45
CA ASN A 104 4.96 -7.41 -11.55
C ASN A 104 5.88 -8.65 -11.48
N VAL A 105 5.32 -9.86 -11.52
CA VAL A 105 6.13 -11.09 -11.65
C VAL A 105 6.90 -11.11 -12.96
N ALA A 106 6.27 -10.72 -14.06
CA ALA A 106 6.94 -10.65 -15.38
C ALA A 106 8.04 -9.58 -15.45
N LEU A 107 7.91 -8.50 -14.67
CA LEU A 107 8.96 -7.48 -14.49
C LEU A 107 10.17 -8.01 -13.71
N GLY A 108 10.04 -9.13 -13.00
CA GLY A 108 11.06 -9.69 -12.10
C GLY A 108 10.80 -9.41 -10.62
N GLY A 109 9.70 -8.72 -10.26
CA GLY A 109 9.33 -8.41 -8.88
C GLY A 109 8.66 -9.58 -8.13
N GLY A 110 8.62 -10.76 -8.73
CA GLY A 110 8.07 -11.98 -8.15
C GLY A 110 8.71 -13.25 -8.71
N ARG A 111 8.27 -14.42 -8.23
CA ARG A 111 8.79 -15.72 -8.64
C ARG A 111 7.75 -16.53 -9.39
N LEU A 112 8.11 -17.05 -10.56
CA LEU A 112 7.38 -18.11 -11.24
C LEU A 112 7.88 -19.50 -10.80
N LYS A 113 9.17 -19.61 -10.46
CA LYS A 113 9.82 -20.82 -9.96
C LYS A 113 10.57 -20.52 -8.67
N THR A 114 10.79 -21.53 -7.84
CA THR A 114 11.53 -21.40 -6.58
C THR A 114 12.96 -20.89 -6.74
N SER A 115 13.57 -21.16 -7.92
CA SER A 115 14.91 -20.72 -8.25
C SER A 115 15.02 -19.26 -8.72
N ASP A 116 13.90 -18.61 -9.00
CA ASP A 116 13.93 -17.25 -9.53
C ASP A 116 14.39 -16.25 -8.46
N LEU A 117 15.25 -15.33 -8.84
CA LEU A 117 15.64 -14.20 -8.00
C LEU A 117 14.62 -13.08 -8.16
N ILE A 118 14.23 -12.49 -7.05
CA ILE A 118 13.35 -11.31 -7.03
C ILE A 118 14.25 -10.07 -7.19
N ASP A 119 13.91 -9.22 -8.14
CA ASP A 119 14.50 -7.90 -8.29
C ASP A 119 13.73 -6.88 -7.43
N PRO A 120 14.32 -6.34 -6.35
CA PRO A 120 13.64 -5.41 -5.46
C PRO A 120 13.49 -4.00 -6.07
N CYS A 121 14.10 -3.73 -7.22
CA CYS A 121 14.08 -2.40 -7.85
C CYS A 121 12.89 -2.20 -8.79
N VAL A 122 12.25 -3.31 -9.22
CA VAL A 122 11.11 -3.26 -10.15
C VAL A 122 9.79 -3.19 -9.40
N GLY A 123 8.76 -2.64 -10.05
CA GLY A 123 7.44 -2.55 -9.43
C GLY A 123 6.47 -1.69 -10.21
N ILE A 124 5.24 -1.64 -9.72
CA ILE A 124 4.17 -0.81 -10.28
C ILE A 124 3.62 0.06 -9.15
N GLU A 125 3.68 1.37 -9.33
CA GLU A 125 3.11 2.37 -8.43
C GLU A 125 1.80 2.89 -9.04
N ILE A 126 0.71 2.90 -8.25
CA ILE A 126 -0.63 3.27 -8.69
C ILE A 126 -1.00 4.60 -8.06
N PHE A 127 -1.50 5.55 -8.86
CA PHE A 127 -1.80 6.92 -8.43
C PHE A 127 -3.28 7.20 -8.25
N HIS A 128 -4.16 6.37 -8.81
CA HIS A 128 -5.62 6.51 -8.68
C HIS A 128 -6.24 5.24 -8.15
N LYS A 129 -7.31 5.40 -7.36
CA LYS A 129 -8.08 4.30 -6.79
C LYS A 129 -9.47 4.23 -7.42
N VAL A 130 -10.13 3.07 -7.26
CA VAL A 130 -11.51 2.89 -7.71
C VAL A 130 -12.41 3.95 -7.06
N GLY A 131 -13.25 4.58 -7.87
CA GLY A 131 -14.14 5.68 -7.47
C GLY A 131 -13.55 7.08 -7.70
N GLU A 132 -12.24 7.21 -7.87
CA GLU A 132 -11.61 8.52 -8.08
C GLU A 132 -11.82 9.03 -9.52
N ARG A 133 -11.99 10.33 -9.63
CA ARG A 133 -12.06 11.02 -10.92
C ARG A 133 -10.68 11.11 -11.55
N VAL A 134 -10.61 10.91 -12.85
CA VAL A 134 -9.40 11.06 -13.67
C VAL A 134 -9.71 11.95 -14.87
N GLU A 135 -8.74 12.73 -15.30
CA GLU A 135 -8.81 13.51 -16.54
C GLU A 135 -7.98 12.80 -17.64
N ASP A 136 -8.26 13.14 -18.89
CA ASP A 136 -7.47 12.61 -20.03
C ASP A 136 -6.01 13.03 -19.89
N GLY A 137 -5.10 12.05 -19.97
CA GLY A 137 -3.68 12.24 -19.78
C GLY A 137 -3.18 12.17 -18.33
N ASP A 138 -4.07 12.05 -17.33
CA ASP A 138 -3.65 11.89 -15.93
C ASP A 138 -2.77 10.65 -15.75
N LEU A 139 -1.74 10.78 -14.94
CA LEU A 139 -0.85 9.68 -14.59
C LEU A 139 -1.57 8.68 -13.68
N ILE A 140 -1.87 7.48 -14.18
CA ILE A 140 -2.54 6.42 -13.42
C ILE A 140 -1.60 5.38 -12.81
N ALA A 141 -0.44 5.14 -13.46
CA ALA A 141 0.58 4.25 -12.90
C ALA A 141 1.99 4.57 -13.40
N LYS A 142 2.99 4.21 -12.58
CA LYS A 142 4.41 4.15 -12.94
C LYS A 142 4.88 2.71 -12.87
N VAL A 143 5.60 2.29 -13.90
CA VAL A 143 6.19 0.95 -14.01
C VAL A 143 7.70 1.08 -14.01
N TYR A 144 8.34 0.55 -12.99
CA TYR A 144 9.79 0.51 -12.83
C TYR A 144 10.30 -0.85 -13.31
N TYR A 145 11.26 -0.86 -14.24
CA TYR A 145 11.77 -2.11 -14.84
C TYR A 145 13.24 -2.00 -15.23
N ASN A 146 13.90 -3.15 -15.40
CA ASN A 146 15.29 -3.25 -15.82
C ASN A 146 15.41 -3.84 -17.23
N ASP A 147 16.64 -3.85 -17.77
CA ASP A 147 16.94 -4.44 -19.08
C ASP A 147 16.53 -5.92 -19.16
N GLY A 148 16.18 -6.37 -20.36
CA GLY A 148 15.76 -7.75 -20.63
C GLY A 148 14.27 -8.01 -20.46
N VAL A 149 13.47 -7.03 -20.06
CA VAL A 149 12.01 -7.15 -19.98
C VAL A 149 11.37 -6.80 -21.32
N GLU A 150 10.54 -7.73 -21.86
CA GLU A 150 9.77 -7.53 -23.09
C GLU A 150 8.53 -6.65 -22.82
N MET A 151 8.73 -5.34 -22.85
CA MET A 151 7.70 -4.36 -22.46
C MET A 151 6.55 -4.21 -23.46
N GLY A 152 6.72 -4.63 -24.71
CA GLY A 152 5.71 -4.37 -25.76
C GLY A 152 4.33 -4.94 -25.42
N GLU A 153 4.25 -6.23 -25.13
CA GLU A 153 2.99 -6.90 -24.76
C GLU A 153 2.61 -6.61 -23.30
N LEU A 154 3.60 -6.52 -22.42
CA LEU A 154 3.41 -6.29 -21.00
C LEU A 154 2.78 -4.92 -20.71
N LYS A 155 3.19 -3.87 -21.44
CA LYS A 155 2.58 -2.55 -21.38
C LYS A 155 1.07 -2.63 -21.63
N GLY A 156 0.65 -3.27 -22.72
CA GLY A 156 -0.77 -3.41 -23.05
C GLY A 156 -1.57 -4.23 -22.01
N ARG A 157 -0.94 -5.19 -21.32
CA ARG A 157 -1.57 -5.90 -20.18
C ARG A 157 -1.78 -4.97 -19.00
N ILE A 158 -0.78 -4.15 -18.65
CA ILE A 158 -0.87 -3.19 -17.54
C ILE A 158 -1.94 -2.14 -17.84
N GLU A 159 -1.96 -1.57 -19.06
CA GLU A 159 -2.97 -0.60 -19.47
C GLU A 159 -4.40 -1.17 -19.34
N ARG A 160 -4.63 -2.38 -19.82
CA ARG A 160 -5.94 -3.05 -19.71
C ARG A 160 -6.34 -3.44 -18.29
N ALA A 161 -5.43 -3.39 -17.32
CA ALA A 161 -5.76 -3.63 -15.92
C ALA A 161 -6.56 -2.48 -15.30
N PHE A 162 -6.54 -1.31 -15.91
CA PHE A 162 -7.31 -0.13 -15.50
C PHE A 162 -8.52 0.05 -16.40
N SER A 163 -9.68 0.34 -15.81
CA SER A 163 -10.91 0.62 -16.54
C SER A 163 -11.49 1.96 -16.10
N ILE A 164 -11.72 2.85 -17.05
CA ILE A 164 -12.31 4.18 -16.82
C ILE A 164 -13.76 4.17 -17.32
N SER A 165 -14.67 4.72 -16.52
CA SER A 165 -16.08 4.87 -16.83
C SER A 165 -16.45 6.35 -16.93
N SER A 166 -17.33 6.71 -17.87
CA SER A 166 -17.90 8.06 -17.95
C SER A 166 -18.88 8.37 -16.81
N SER A 167 -19.38 7.33 -16.12
CA SER A 167 -20.30 7.47 -15.00
C SER A 167 -19.56 7.32 -13.66
N PRO A 168 -19.95 8.09 -12.62
CA PRO A 168 -19.42 7.89 -11.28
C PRO A 168 -19.60 6.44 -10.81
N CYS A 169 -18.62 5.95 -10.06
CA CYS A 169 -18.69 4.67 -9.36
C CYS A 169 -18.28 4.88 -7.90
N ASP A 170 -18.83 4.07 -7.02
CA ASP A 170 -18.52 4.14 -5.60
C ASP A 170 -17.08 3.62 -5.33
N PRO A 171 -16.33 4.27 -4.44
CA PRO A 171 -15.06 3.72 -3.98
C PRO A 171 -15.29 2.38 -3.27
N LEU A 172 -14.30 1.51 -3.33
CA LEU A 172 -14.34 0.25 -2.58
C LEU A 172 -14.29 0.53 -1.07
N GLU A 173 -15.13 -0.16 -0.30
CA GLU A 173 -15.02 -0.13 1.15
C GLU A 173 -13.70 -0.74 1.59
N LEU A 174 -13.01 -0.04 2.47
CA LEU A 174 -11.70 -0.46 2.96
C LEU A 174 -11.79 -1.72 3.83
N ILE A 175 -12.90 -1.85 4.58
CA ILE A 175 -13.20 -2.97 5.46
C ILE A 175 -14.68 -3.30 5.31
N ASP A 176 -14.95 -4.47 4.77
CA ASP A 176 -16.30 -4.95 4.54
C ASP A 176 -17.05 -5.26 5.85
N SER A 177 -16.40 -6.00 6.74
CA SER A 177 -17.04 -6.42 7.98
C SER A 177 -16.03 -6.80 9.07
N ALA A 178 -16.47 -6.76 10.33
CA ALA A 178 -15.75 -7.31 11.46
C ALA A 178 -16.64 -8.31 12.22
N ILE A 179 -16.13 -9.49 12.50
CA ILE A 179 -16.84 -10.55 13.21
C ILE A 179 -16.16 -10.82 14.54
N SER A 180 -16.89 -10.68 15.64
CA SER A 180 -16.42 -10.99 16.98
C SER A 180 -17.46 -11.82 17.73
N LYS A 181 -16.99 -12.70 18.64
CA LYS A 181 -17.88 -13.49 19.52
C LYS A 181 -18.36 -12.73 20.74
N ASN A 182 -17.64 -11.70 21.16
CA ASN A 182 -17.78 -11.13 22.50
C ASN A 182 -18.08 -9.63 22.50
N CYS A 183 -18.02 -8.95 21.40
CA CYS A 183 -18.31 -7.53 21.30
C CYS A 183 -18.79 -7.15 19.89
N ASP A 184 -19.61 -6.13 19.82
CA ASP A 184 -19.90 -5.46 18.55
C ASP A 184 -18.74 -4.53 18.22
N ILE A 185 -18.26 -4.61 16.98
CA ILE A 185 -17.15 -3.79 16.48
C ILE A 185 -17.74 -2.75 15.52
N ASP A 186 -17.77 -1.51 15.96
CA ASP A 186 -18.16 -0.37 15.11
C ASP A 186 -16.95 0.13 14.31
N ILE A 187 -16.79 -0.40 13.09
CA ILE A 187 -15.68 -0.08 12.19
C ILE A 187 -15.66 1.43 11.88
N GLN A 188 -16.83 2.05 11.64
CA GLN A 188 -16.91 3.46 11.26
C GLN A 188 -16.46 4.36 12.40
N LYS A 189 -16.82 4.02 13.64
CA LYS A 189 -16.35 4.71 14.83
C LYS A 189 -14.83 4.59 14.99
N LEU A 190 -14.26 3.40 14.75
CA LEU A 190 -12.81 3.19 14.83
C LEU A 190 -12.08 3.99 13.76
N ILE A 191 -12.56 3.98 12.52
CA ILE A 191 -12.01 4.79 11.43
C ILE A 191 -12.04 6.27 11.78
N SER A 192 -13.19 6.78 12.24
CA SER A 192 -13.35 8.18 12.67
C SER A 192 -12.41 8.56 13.82
N THR A 193 -12.14 7.61 14.73
CA THR A 193 -11.16 7.81 15.80
C THR A 193 -9.75 7.93 15.26
N ILE A 194 -9.34 7.04 14.33
CA ILE A 194 -8.04 7.11 13.67
C ILE A 194 -7.88 8.45 12.96
N GLU A 195 -8.86 8.86 12.18
CA GLU A 195 -8.83 10.12 11.43
C GLU A 195 -8.66 11.34 12.33
N ARG A 196 -9.38 11.38 13.43
CA ARG A 196 -9.24 12.48 14.41
C ARG A 196 -7.86 12.50 15.08
N GLU A 197 -7.28 11.34 15.34
CA GLU A 197 -5.99 11.25 16.00
C GLU A 197 -4.80 11.43 15.02
N VAL A 198 -4.97 11.19 13.73
CA VAL A 198 -3.87 11.25 12.74
C VAL A 198 -3.86 12.56 11.96
N LEU A 199 -5.03 13.16 11.69
CA LEU A 199 -5.22 14.41 10.94
C LEU A 199 -5.37 15.61 11.88
#